data_5c9836c7e38c2267193d2364d2e484a1
#
_entry.id   5c9836c7e38c2267193d2364d2e484a1
#
_cell.length_a   1.000
_cell.length_b   1.000
_cell.length_c   1.000
_cell.angle_alpha   90.00
_cell.angle_beta   90.00
_cell.angle_gamma   90.00
#
_symmetry.space_group_name_H-M   'P 1'
#
loop_
_entity.id
_entity.type
_entity.pdbx_description
1 polymer ?
#
loop_
_entity_poly.entity_id
_entity_poly.type
_entity_poly.pdbx_seq_one_letter_code
_entity_poly.pdbx_strand_id
1 'polypeptide(L)'
;MRLYGGSDFGRLLLKSRQLVEQGTRCVTVNLFDSLHQRLTWDCHGDKHCGPATLMNYQDRLCPEFDRALSGLLDDLAQRGLLDDTLVIATGEFGRTPKVNDNQGRDHWPGCWSGIVAGGKLTGGAVVGASDATASEPIDRPVSPGELTATLVAWCGVDVAPLKTTIDKTELPLIPFAPLTELWG
;
A
#
# COMPACT_ATOMS: atom_id res chain seq x y z
N MET A 1 7.05 11.68 -17.95
CA MET A 1 5.61 12.06 -17.86
C MET A 1 4.69 11.08 -18.57
N ARG A 2 4.90 10.70 -19.86
CA ARG A 2 4.03 9.70 -20.53
C ARG A 2 3.91 8.38 -19.78
N LEU A 3 5.00 7.89 -19.23
CA LEU A 3 5.05 6.61 -18.50
C LEU A 3 4.12 6.61 -17.26
N TYR A 4 4.07 7.72 -16.53
CA TYR A 4 3.30 7.87 -15.29
C TYR A 4 1.86 8.39 -15.48
N GLY A 5 1.38 8.55 -16.71
CA GLY A 5 0.00 8.92 -17.04
C GLY A 5 -0.35 10.40 -16.96
N GLY A 6 0.47 11.26 -16.39
CA GLY A 6 0.27 12.72 -16.37
C GLY A 6 -0.70 13.26 -15.32
N SER A 7 -1.30 12.43 -14.47
CA SER A 7 -2.09 12.84 -13.30
C SER A 7 -1.20 13.48 -12.21
N ASP A 8 -1.82 14.12 -11.22
CA ASP A 8 -1.09 14.63 -10.05
C ASP A 8 -0.38 13.50 -9.31
N PHE A 9 -1.05 12.38 -9.15
CA PHE A 9 -0.46 11.19 -8.55
C PHE A 9 0.74 10.67 -9.35
N GLY A 10 0.62 10.57 -10.68
CA GLY A 10 1.74 10.20 -11.54
C GLY A 10 2.94 11.15 -11.43
N ARG A 11 2.69 12.46 -11.25
CA ARG A 11 3.76 13.44 -10.99
C ARG A 11 4.44 13.22 -9.64
N LEU A 12 3.69 12.87 -8.60
CA LEU A 12 4.24 12.55 -7.29
C LEU A 12 5.11 11.29 -7.34
N LEU A 13 4.68 10.23 -8.04
CA LEU A 13 5.47 9.02 -8.20
C LEU A 13 6.75 9.26 -9.01
N LEU A 14 6.68 10.07 -10.07
CA LEU A 14 7.90 10.47 -10.79
C LEU A 14 8.88 11.23 -9.88
N LYS A 15 8.38 12.14 -9.05
CA LYS A 15 9.21 12.85 -8.07
C LYS A 15 9.81 11.91 -7.04
N SER A 16 9.04 10.94 -6.56
CA SER A 16 9.51 9.92 -5.62
C SER A 16 10.66 9.11 -6.20
N ARG A 17 10.56 8.65 -7.44
CA ARG A 17 11.64 7.96 -8.14
C ARG A 17 12.90 8.84 -8.24
N GLN A 18 12.74 10.14 -8.56
CA GLN A 18 13.88 11.07 -8.62
C GLN A 18 14.57 11.25 -7.26
N LEU A 19 13.80 11.30 -6.16
CA LEU A 19 14.34 11.38 -4.82
C LEU A 19 15.11 10.11 -4.43
N VAL A 20 14.56 8.94 -4.76
CA VAL A 20 15.26 7.65 -4.56
C VAL A 20 16.57 7.60 -5.33
N GLU A 21 16.56 7.99 -6.62
CA GLU A 21 17.75 8.07 -7.47
C GLU A 21 18.84 9.01 -6.90
N GLN A 22 18.42 10.05 -6.15
CA GLN A 22 19.30 10.99 -5.46
C GLN A 22 19.76 10.50 -4.07
N GLY A 23 19.38 9.28 -3.66
CA GLY A 23 19.79 8.67 -2.41
C GLY A 23 18.83 8.89 -1.25
N THR A 24 17.62 9.40 -1.47
CA THR A 24 16.60 9.45 -0.42
C THR A 24 16.16 8.03 -0.07
N ARG A 25 16.30 7.64 1.20
CA ARG A 25 16.10 6.25 1.63
C ARG A 25 14.64 5.86 1.82
N CYS A 26 13.77 6.82 2.15
CA CYS A 26 12.34 6.56 2.37
C CYS A 26 11.53 7.73 1.80
N VAL A 27 10.52 7.41 0.99
CA VAL A 27 9.59 8.39 0.43
C VAL A 27 8.18 7.87 0.64
N THR A 28 7.35 8.66 1.30
CA THR A 28 5.91 8.37 1.46
C THR A 28 5.11 9.27 0.53
N VAL A 29 4.20 8.68 -0.22
CA VAL A 29 3.28 9.39 -1.11
C VAL A 29 1.86 9.14 -0.69
N ASN A 30 1.15 10.18 -0.30
CA ASN A 30 -0.28 10.11 -0.08
C ASN A 30 -1.04 10.29 -1.39
N LEU A 31 -2.02 9.42 -1.63
CA LEU A 31 -2.88 9.47 -2.81
C LEU A 31 -3.93 10.59 -2.75
N PHE A 32 -4.14 11.19 -1.59
CA PHE A 32 -5.02 12.33 -1.44
C PHE A 32 -4.47 13.32 -0.41
N ASP A 33 -4.66 14.58 -0.70
CA ASP A 33 -4.20 15.71 0.13
C ASP A 33 -5.34 16.34 0.96
N SER A 34 -6.59 16.02 0.64
CA SER A 34 -7.78 16.57 1.28
C SER A 34 -8.98 15.64 1.10
N LEU A 35 -9.72 15.41 2.17
CA LEU A 35 -10.94 14.57 2.17
C LEU A 35 -12.17 15.32 1.62
N HIS A 36 -12.16 16.66 1.68
CA HIS A 36 -13.37 17.44 1.41
C HIS A 36 -13.55 17.74 -0.07
N GLN A 37 -14.70 17.34 -0.62
CA GLN A 37 -15.23 17.72 -1.93
C GLN A 37 -14.36 17.32 -3.15
N ARG A 38 -13.40 16.39 -2.98
CA ARG A 38 -12.60 15.84 -4.06
C ARG A 38 -12.80 14.35 -4.19
N LEU A 39 -12.66 13.83 -5.40
CA LEU A 39 -12.59 12.40 -5.63
C LEU A 39 -11.28 11.87 -5.06
N THR A 40 -11.38 11.08 -4.02
CA THR A 40 -10.27 10.42 -3.32
C THR A 40 -10.57 8.94 -3.17
N TRP A 41 -9.64 8.20 -2.58
CA TRP A 41 -9.85 6.78 -2.27
C TRP A 41 -10.82 6.54 -1.11
N ASP A 42 -11.37 7.60 -0.50
CA ASP A 42 -12.43 7.50 0.50
C ASP A 42 -13.81 7.36 -0.18
N CYS A 43 -14.25 6.13 -0.37
CA CYS A 43 -15.32 5.72 -1.29
C CYS A 43 -16.68 5.59 -0.58
N HIS A 44 -17.12 6.60 0.16
CA HIS A 44 -18.44 6.56 0.84
C HIS A 44 -19.63 6.88 -0.09
N GLY A 45 -19.40 7.54 -1.23
CA GLY A 45 -20.44 8.10 -2.07
C GLY A 45 -21.18 9.28 -1.40
N ASP A 46 -20.65 9.82 -0.31
CA ASP A 46 -21.24 10.93 0.44
C ASP A 46 -20.55 12.24 0.06
N LYS A 47 -21.35 13.18 -0.47
CA LYS A 47 -20.84 14.48 -0.93
C LYS A 47 -20.16 15.34 0.15
N HIS A 48 -20.38 15.05 1.42
CA HIS A 48 -19.82 15.81 2.54
C HIS A 48 -18.58 15.16 3.15
N CYS A 49 -18.42 13.87 2.98
CA CYS A 49 -17.34 13.08 3.58
C CYS A 49 -16.40 12.51 2.54
N GLY A 50 -16.82 11.50 1.80
CA GLY A 50 -16.03 10.84 0.77
C GLY A 50 -16.86 10.66 -0.49
N PRO A 51 -16.85 11.64 -1.43
CA PRO A 51 -17.80 11.65 -2.56
C PRO A 51 -17.54 10.56 -3.60
N ALA A 52 -16.41 9.87 -3.58
CA ALA A 52 -16.11 8.82 -4.53
C ALA A 52 -17.10 7.64 -4.43
N THR A 53 -17.54 7.16 -5.58
CA THR A 53 -18.37 5.96 -5.75
C THR A 53 -17.55 4.86 -6.41
N LEU A 54 -18.11 3.64 -6.49
CA LEU A 54 -17.49 2.54 -7.24
C LEU A 54 -17.27 2.87 -8.71
N MET A 55 -18.16 3.65 -9.33
CA MET A 55 -17.97 4.11 -10.71
C MET A 55 -16.74 5.03 -10.84
N ASN A 56 -16.52 5.92 -9.85
CA ASN A 56 -15.31 6.76 -9.86
C ASN A 56 -14.03 5.93 -9.68
N TYR A 57 -14.08 4.84 -8.91
CA TYR A 57 -12.97 3.90 -8.83
C TYR A 57 -12.69 3.27 -10.19
N GLN A 58 -13.72 2.70 -10.81
CA GLN A 58 -13.61 2.02 -12.11
C GLN A 58 -13.10 2.96 -13.21
N ASP A 59 -13.68 4.15 -13.32
CA ASP A 59 -13.50 5.02 -14.49
C ASP A 59 -12.29 5.95 -14.36
N ARG A 60 -11.83 6.20 -13.13
CA ARG A 60 -10.79 7.19 -12.90
C ARG A 60 -9.70 6.75 -11.92
N LEU A 61 -10.06 6.45 -10.65
CA LEU A 61 -9.05 6.28 -9.60
C LEU A 61 -8.17 5.05 -9.83
N CYS A 62 -8.78 3.89 -10.16
CA CYS A 62 -8.02 2.69 -10.46
C CYS A 62 -7.17 2.82 -11.73
N PRO A 63 -7.68 3.35 -12.87
CA PRO A 63 -6.85 3.58 -14.05
C PRO A 63 -5.71 4.57 -13.83
N GLU A 64 -5.91 5.64 -13.05
CA GLU A 64 -4.84 6.58 -12.70
C GLU A 64 -3.77 5.92 -11.83
N PHE A 65 -4.20 5.14 -10.83
CA PHE A 65 -3.30 4.38 -9.95
C PHE A 65 -2.50 3.34 -10.73
N ASP A 66 -3.17 2.51 -11.51
CA ASP A 66 -2.56 1.45 -12.30
C ASP A 66 -1.47 2.01 -13.23
N ARG A 67 -1.80 3.05 -13.98
CA ARG A 67 -0.83 3.69 -14.88
C ARG A 67 0.35 4.32 -14.16
N ALA A 68 0.11 4.97 -13.05
CA ALA A 68 1.17 5.65 -12.31
C ALA A 68 2.09 4.65 -11.60
N LEU A 69 1.52 3.60 -10.98
CA LEU A 69 2.28 2.57 -10.29
C LEU A 69 3.07 1.71 -11.26
N SER A 70 2.45 1.23 -12.35
CA SER A 70 3.18 0.47 -13.38
C SER A 70 4.30 1.31 -13.98
N GLY A 71 4.04 2.60 -14.25
CA GLY A 71 5.06 3.52 -14.73
C GLY A 71 6.22 3.71 -13.76
N LEU A 72 5.96 3.72 -12.45
CA LEU A 72 7.01 3.76 -11.43
C LEU A 72 7.87 2.50 -11.46
N LEU A 73 7.24 1.33 -11.47
CA LEU A 73 7.95 0.05 -11.47
C LEU A 73 8.80 -0.12 -12.74
N ASP A 74 8.25 0.23 -13.89
CA ASP A 74 8.98 0.21 -15.18
C ASP A 74 10.19 1.16 -15.17
N ASP A 75 10.03 2.39 -14.67
CA ASP A 75 11.13 3.37 -14.62
C ASP A 75 12.23 2.94 -13.63
N LEU A 76 11.86 2.39 -12.47
CA LEU A 76 12.82 1.82 -11.52
C LEU A 76 13.56 0.63 -12.15
N ALA A 77 12.87 -0.26 -12.84
CA ALA A 77 13.47 -1.43 -13.50
C ALA A 77 14.43 -1.00 -14.61
N GLN A 78 14.04 -0.08 -15.50
CA GLN A 78 14.85 0.44 -16.59
C GLN A 78 16.13 1.14 -16.10
N ARG A 79 16.12 1.67 -14.89
CA ARG A 79 17.27 2.33 -14.25
C ARG A 79 18.12 1.41 -13.39
N GLY A 80 17.72 0.14 -13.25
CA GLY A 80 18.38 -0.81 -12.36
C GLY A 80 18.21 -0.47 -10.87
N LEU A 81 17.17 0.28 -10.52
CA LEU A 81 16.87 0.69 -9.14
C LEU A 81 15.84 -0.22 -8.45
N LEU A 82 15.09 -1.04 -9.20
CA LEU A 82 13.98 -1.81 -8.67
C LEU A 82 14.44 -2.86 -7.64
N ASP A 83 15.57 -3.48 -7.85
CA ASP A 83 16.11 -4.49 -6.93
C ASP A 83 16.50 -3.92 -5.57
N ASP A 84 16.87 -2.65 -5.53
CA ASP A 84 17.29 -1.94 -4.32
C ASP A 84 16.21 -0.97 -3.81
N THR A 85 14.99 -1.06 -4.34
CA THR A 85 13.85 -0.24 -3.95
C THR A 85 12.63 -1.10 -3.66
N LEU A 86 12.20 -1.14 -2.40
CA LEU A 86 10.94 -1.77 -2.01
C LEU A 86 9.80 -0.77 -2.19
N VAL A 87 8.82 -1.14 -3.00
CA VAL A 87 7.61 -0.34 -3.23
C VAL A 87 6.43 -1.01 -2.53
N ILE A 88 5.76 -0.29 -1.64
CA ILE A 88 4.58 -0.76 -0.92
C ILE A 88 3.42 0.17 -1.23
N ALA A 89 2.30 -0.38 -1.67
CA ALA A 89 1.05 0.36 -1.84
C ALA A 89 -0.05 -0.33 -1.04
N THR A 90 -0.59 0.35 -0.04
CA THR A 90 -1.62 -0.16 0.85
C THR A 90 -2.50 0.96 1.37
N GLY A 91 -3.72 0.62 1.78
CA GLY A 91 -4.57 1.48 2.61
C GLY A 91 -4.41 1.13 4.09
N GLU A 92 -5.02 1.94 4.94
CA GLU A 92 -5.07 1.75 6.40
C GLU A 92 -6.07 0.66 6.83
N PHE A 93 -7.09 0.41 6.00
CA PHE A 93 -8.12 -0.63 6.14
C PHE A 93 -8.79 -0.90 4.78
N GLY A 94 -9.67 -1.89 4.74
CA GLY A 94 -10.46 -2.22 3.57
C GLY A 94 -11.79 -1.46 3.47
N ARG A 95 -12.64 -1.95 2.58
CA ARG A 95 -13.98 -1.41 2.35
C ARG A 95 -15.03 -2.51 2.54
N THR A 96 -16.24 -2.12 3.02
CA THR A 96 -17.31 -3.08 3.29
C THR A 96 -17.60 -3.96 2.08
N PRO A 97 -17.81 -5.27 2.26
CA PRO A 97 -18.21 -6.17 1.17
C PRO A 97 -19.50 -5.73 0.47
N LYS A 98 -20.44 -5.17 1.24
CA LYS A 98 -21.69 -4.65 0.71
C LYS A 98 -21.54 -3.20 0.28
N VAL A 99 -22.05 -2.89 -0.92
CA VAL A 99 -22.20 -1.52 -1.43
C VAL A 99 -23.31 -0.83 -0.63
N ASN A 100 -23.06 0.40 -0.19
CA ASN A 100 -24.03 1.22 0.52
C ASN A 100 -25.04 1.90 -0.44
N ASP A 101 -26.06 2.56 0.11
CA ASP A 101 -27.13 3.19 -0.68
C ASP A 101 -26.64 4.38 -1.54
N ASN A 102 -25.45 4.91 -1.24
CA ASN A 102 -24.81 5.99 -1.99
C ASN A 102 -23.89 5.49 -3.11
N GLN A 103 -23.94 4.22 -3.46
CA GLN A 103 -23.07 3.58 -4.48
C GLN A 103 -21.58 3.57 -4.08
N GLY A 104 -21.30 3.68 -2.79
CA GLY A 104 -19.97 3.62 -2.21
C GLY A 104 -19.80 2.39 -1.31
N ARG A 105 -18.69 2.38 -0.58
CA ARG A 105 -18.37 1.39 0.46
C ARG A 105 -17.79 2.09 1.67
N ASP A 106 -18.18 1.65 2.85
CA ASP A 106 -17.70 2.21 4.11
C ASP A 106 -16.40 1.54 4.58
N HIS A 107 -15.82 2.03 5.67
CA HIS A 107 -14.61 1.47 6.24
C HIS A 107 -14.84 0.05 6.75
N TRP A 108 -13.89 -0.85 6.46
CA TRP A 108 -13.93 -2.24 6.88
C TRP A 108 -12.55 -2.74 7.28
N PRO A 109 -12.23 -2.78 8.58
CA PRO A 109 -10.91 -3.22 9.04
C PRO A 109 -10.71 -4.74 8.99
N GLY A 110 -11.78 -5.51 8.69
CA GLY A 110 -11.75 -6.97 8.72
C GLY A 110 -10.92 -7.60 7.60
N CYS A 111 -10.86 -6.95 6.44
CA CYS A 111 -10.13 -7.51 5.29
C CYS A 111 -9.73 -6.44 4.29
N TRP A 112 -8.46 -6.43 3.88
CA TRP A 112 -7.96 -5.60 2.75
C TRP A 112 -6.71 -6.23 2.13
N SER A 113 -6.25 -5.67 1.03
CA SER A 113 -5.07 -6.11 0.30
C SER A 113 -4.06 -4.99 0.14
N GLY A 114 -2.80 -5.36 0.02
CA GLY A 114 -1.70 -4.46 -0.34
C GLY A 114 -0.89 -5.02 -1.49
N ILE A 115 -0.08 -4.18 -2.12
CA ILE A 115 0.86 -4.55 -3.17
C ILE A 115 2.26 -4.31 -2.63
N VAL A 116 3.15 -5.29 -2.84
CA VAL A 116 4.59 -5.15 -2.56
C VAL A 116 5.35 -5.52 -3.83
N ALA A 117 6.30 -4.68 -4.23
CA ALA A 117 7.07 -4.89 -5.45
C ALA A 117 8.51 -4.41 -5.31
N GLY A 118 9.42 -4.93 -6.14
CA GLY A 118 10.84 -4.61 -6.09
C GLY A 118 11.57 -5.28 -4.94
N GLY A 119 12.72 -4.73 -4.54
CA GLY A 119 13.47 -5.23 -3.38
C GLY A 119 13.95 -6.67 -3.48
N LYS A 120 14.10 -7.22 -4.70
CA LYS A 120 14.43 -8.64 -4.98
C LYS A 120 13.37 -9.63 -4.47
N LEU A 121 12.13 -9.18 -4.31
CA LEU A 121 11.03 -10.07 -3.95
C LEU A 121 10.62 -10.95 -5.13
N THR A 122 10.08 -12.12 -4.83
CA THR A 122 9.54 -13.03 -5.84
C THR A 122 8.29 -12.43 -6.49
N GLY A 123 8.39 -12.09 -7.78
CA GLY A 123 7.27 -11.54 -8.53
C GLY A 123 6.14 -12.55 -8.74
N GLY A 124 4.90 -12.09 -8.70
CA GLY A 124 3.70 -12.90 -8.93
C GLY A 124 3.25 -13.74 -7.72
N ALA A 125 3.92 -13.62 -6.57
CA ALA A 125 3.50 -14.28 -5.35
C ALA A 125 2.20 -13.65 -4.81
N VAL A 126 1.32 -14.48 -4.27
CA VAL A 126 0.11 -14.08 -3.54
C VAL A 126 0.18 -14.70 -2.15
N VAL A 127 0.09 -13.89 -1.11
CA VAL A 127 0.10 -14.33 0.28
C VAL A 127 -1.24 -14.04 0.90
N GLY A 128 -1.91 -15.08 1.37
CA GLY A 128 -3.23 -15.01 1.97
C GLY A 128 -4.39 -15.05 0.97
N ALA A 129 -5.57 -15.38 1.48
CA ALA A 129 -6.81 -15.33 0.73
C ALA A 129 -7.97 -14.93 1.65
N SER A 130 -8.95 -14.22 1.09
CA SER A 130 -10.20 -13.90 1.78
C SER A 130 -11.26 -14.96 1.55
N ASP A 131 -12.33 -14.88 2.32
CA ASP A 131 -13.59 -15.58 2.03
C ASP A 131 -14.19 -15.10 0.69
N ALA A 132 -15.25 -15.77 0.25
CA ALA A 132 -15.91 -15.50 -1.04
C ALA A 132 -16.51 -14.07 -1.15
N THR A 133 -16.71 -13.40 -0.04
CA THR A 133 -17.31 -12.06 0.03
C THR A 133 -16.29 -10.97 0.34
N ALA A 134 -15.02 -11.32 0.53
CA ALA A 134 -13.96 -10.41 0.98
C ALA A 134 -14.27 -9.74 2.34
N SER A 135 -14.95 -10.47 3.23
CA SER A 135 -15.30 -10.00 4.57
C SER A 135 -14.17 -10.20 5.56
N GLU A 136 -13.47 -11.31 5.48
CA GLU A 136 -12.39 -11.69 6.39
C GLU A 136 -11.34 -12.55 5.68
N PRO A 137 -10.08 -12.54 6.12
CA PRO A 137 -9.07 -13.46 5.62
C PRO A 137 -9.32 -14.84 6.23
N ILE A 138 -9.32 -15.88 5.37
CA ILE A 138 -9.55 -17.28 5.77
C ILE A 138 -8.32 -18.17 5.58
N ASP A 139 -7.33 -17.70 4.83
CA ASP A 139 -6.08 -18.43 4.63
C ASP A 139 -4.91 -17.45 4.79
N ARG A 140 -3.91 -17.87 5.55
CA ARG A 140 -2.67 -17.10 5.80
C ARG A 140 -2.91 -15.58 5.96
N PRO A 141 -3.67 -15.12 6.96
CA PRO A 141 -3.89 -13.71 7.20
C PRO A 141 -2.55 -12.98 7.40
N VAL A 142 -2.43 -11.80 6.81
CA VAL A 142 -1.27 -10.91 6.97
C VAL A 142 -1.67 -9.73 7.84
N SER A 143 -0.97 -9.54 8.94
CA SER A 143 -1.17 -8.39 9.81
C SER A 143 -0.33 -7.18 9.38
N PRO A 144 -0.74 -5.94 9.74
CA PRO A 144 0.10 -4.76 9.55
C PRO A 144 1.46 -4.87 10.27
N GLY A 145 1.49 -5.61 11.38
CA GLY A 145 2.73 -5.86 12.14
C GLY A 145 3.72 -6.71 11.36
N GLU A 146 3.27 -7.77 10.67
CA GLU A 146 4.11 -8.60 9.79
C GLU A 146 4.63 -7.79 8.59
N LEU A 147 3.78 -6.94 7.99
CA LEU A 147 4.22 -6.05 6.90
C LEU A 147 5.29 -5.06 7.40
N THR A 148 5.12 -4.51 8.60
CA THR A 148 6.11 -3.63 9.22
C THR A 148 7.42 -4.38 9.51
N ALA A 149 7.36 -5.58 10.07
CA ALA A 149 8.52 -6.43 10.32
C ALA A 149 9.26 -6.76 9.00
N THR A 150 8.50 -7.04 7.94
CA THR A 150 9.03 -7.30 6.59
C THR A 150 9.81 -6.10 6.05
N LEU A 151 9.23 -4.91 6.13
CA LEU A 151 9.87 -3.68 5.67
C LEU A 151 11.17 -3.39 6.44
N VAL A 152 11.14 -3.54 7.75
CA VAL A 152 12.31 -3.27 8.61
C VAL A 152 13.41 -4.31 8.37
N ALA A 153 13.05 -5.59 8.24
CA ALA A 153 13.99 -6.65 7.90
C ALA A 153 14.61 -6.44 6.51
N TRP A 154 13.80 -6.03 5.53
CA TRP A 154 14.30 -5.69 4.19
C TRP A 154 15.32 -4.55 4.22
N CYS A 155 15.14 -3.57 5.10
CA CYS A 155 16.13 -2.50 5.32
C CYS A 155 17.44 -2.98 5.98
N GLY A 156 17.57 -4.28 6.28
CA GLY A 156 18.76 -4.86 6.92
C GLY A 156 18.82 -4.62 8.42
N VAL A 157 17.70 -4.26 9.06
CA VAL A 157 17.62 -4.05 10.50
C VAL A 157 17.16 -5.32 11.18
N ASP A 158 17.97 -5.87 12.08
CA ASP A 158 17.55 -6.94 12.96
C ASP A 158 16.58 -6.37 14.01
N VAL A 159 15.35 -6.85 14.00
CA VAL A 159 14.29 -6.40 14.91
C VAL A 159 14.30 -7.13 16.25
N ALA A 160 14.95 -8.29 16.34
CA ALA A 160 14.93 -9.13 17.53
C ALA A 160 15.49 -8.44 18.80
N PRO A 161 16.59 -7.65 18.72
CA PRO A 161 17.11 -6.93 19.87
C PRO A 161 16.37 -5.63 20.17
N LEU A 162 15.48 -5.17 19.27
CA LEU A 162 14.78 -3.89 19.46
C LEU A 162 13.68 -4.04 20.50
N LYS A 163 13.79 -3.28 21.56
CA LYS A 163 12.86 -3.31 22.68
C LYS A 163 12.38 -1.92 23.03
N THR A 164 11.21 -1.87 23.65
CA THR A 164 10.65 -0.68 24.28
C THR A 164 10.27 -0.99 25.71
N THR A 165 10.17 0.01 26.55
CA THR A 165 9.76 -0.14 27.94
C THR A 165 8.44 0.58 28.15
N ILE A 166 7.41 -0.16 28.55
CA ILE A 166 6.09 0.36 28.92
C ILE A 166 5.82 -0.11 30.36
N ASP A 167 5.49 0.83 31.23
CA ASP A 167 5.20 0.56 32.65
C ASP A 167 6.25 -0.33 33.34
N LYS A 168 7.53 -0.04 33.10
CA LYS A 168 8.71 -0.80 33.59
C LYS A 168 8.82 -2.23 33.03
N THR A 169 8.00 -2.60 32.05
CA THR A 169 8.09 -3.88 31.37
C THR A 169 8.78 -3.72 30.02
N GLU A 170 9.82 -4.52 29.78
CA GLU A 170 10.54 -4.57 28.52
C GLU A 170 9.76 -5.44 27.54
N LEU A 171 9.41 -4.88 26.37
CA LEU A 171 8.63 -5.54 25.32
C LEU A 171 9.39 -5.46 23.99
N PRO A 172 9.24 -6.46 23.08
CA PRO A 172 9.71 -6.32 21.71
C PRO A 172 9.10 -5.08 21.05
N LEU A 173 9.90 -4.29 20.34
CA LEU A 173 9.41 -3.12 19.59
C LEU A 173 8.52 -3.55 18.42
N ILE A 174 8.90 -4.64 17.76
CA ILE A 174 8.13 -5.27 16.67
C ILE A 174 7.96 -6.75 17.02
N PRO A 175 6.84 -7.15 17.65
CA PRO A 175 6.61 -8.53 18.09
C PRO A 175 6.08 -9.45 16.97
N PHE A 176 6.45 -9.16 15.71
CA PHE A 176 5.99 -9.90 14.53
C PHE A 176 7.18 -10.41 13.74
N ALA A 177 7.01 -11.55 13.09
CA ALA A 177 7.97 -12.07 12.11
C ALA A 177 7.74 -11.44 10.72
N PRO A 178 8.78 -11.26 9.92
CA PRO A 178 8.63 -10.82 8.53
C PRO A 178 7.98 -11.91 7.67
N LEU A 179 7.34 -11.49 6.57
CA LEU A 179 6.71 -12.35 5.55
C LEU A 179 7.80 -13.01 4.71
N THR A 180 8.29 -14.16 5.16
CA THR A 180 9.38 -14.88 4.46
C THR A 180 8.95 -15.43 3.10
N GLU A 181 7.66 -15.62 2.86
CA GLU A 181 7.07 -16.07 1.60
C GLU A 181 7.31 -15.11 0.43
N LEU A 182 7.68 -13.87 0.72
CA LEU A 182 8.00 -12.87 -0.30
C LEU A 182 9.44 -12.99 -0.82
N TRP A 183 10.32 -13.66 -0.09
CA TRP A 183 11.68 -13.96 -0.54
C TRP A 183 11.73 -15.42 -1.00
N GLY A 184 12.08 -15.63 -2.27
CA GLY A 184 12.26 -16.96 -2.83
C GLY A 184 13.55 -17.65 -2.34
#